data_349b52095534f9719ab6c7e3dd0976fd
#
_entry.id   349b52095534f9719ab6c7e3dd0976fd
#
_cell.length_a   1.000
_cell.length_b   1.000
_cell.length_c   1.000
_cell.angle_alpha   90.00
_cell.angle_beta   90.00
_cell.angle_gamma   90.00
#
_symmetry.space_group_name_H-M   'P 1'
#
loop_
_entity.id
_entity.type
_entity.pdbx_description
1 polymer ?
#
loop_
_entity_poly.entity_id
_entity_poly.type
_entity_poly.pdbx_seq_one_letter_code
_entity_poly.pdbx_strand_id
1 'polypeptide(L)'
;MRLIYNLFIYLISPLLIIHILVRALEDAKYSRRVSERFGFYKQSLKGEVIWIHAVSFGEVKAATPLVRELLKENPSKEVLFTCTTPTGSQLISDAFNDAVINVYLPYDLKGSVKRFFNWANPKIAIIIETEIWPNIFQECGQRKIPLVLASACISDRSQSLYKILFNLFKDTISQGIVVGAQTQADANKFLELGAHKDRTFVTGNLKFDISPLMRFLIKQKPLGTKTLIIDQFG
;
A
#
# COMPACT_ATOMS: atom_id res chain seq x y z
N MET A 1 2.30 -8.49 21.12
CA MET A 1 1.14 -7.87 20.44
C MET A 1 0.85 -8.50 19.07
N ARG A 2 1.84 -8.71 18.19
CA ARG A 2 1.64 -9.27 16.84
C ARG A 2 1.07 -10.69 16.81
N LEU A 3 1.48 -11.57 17.75
CA LEU A 3 0.90 -12.90 17.87
C LEU A 3 -0.61 -12.83 18.16
N ILE A 4 -1.00 -11.95 19.06
CA ILE A 4 -2.42 -11.71 19.42
C ILE A 4 -3.18 -11.17 18.21
N TYR A 5 -2.61 -10.23 17.46
CA TYR A 5 -3.18 -9.72 16.22
C TYR A 5 -3.42 -10.85 15.20
N ASN A 6 -2.41 -11.70 14.97
CA ASN A 6 -2.54 -12.82 14.04
C ASN A 6 -3.59 -13.83 14.50
N LEU A 7 -3.63 -14.18 15.78
CA LEU A 7 -4.66 -15.05 16.32
C LEU A 7 -6.06 -14.46 16.10
N PHE A 8 -6.23 -13.17 16.40
CA PHE A 8 -7.49 -12.46 16.25
C PHE A 8 -7.93 -12.41 14.78
N ILE A 9 -7.05 -12.04 13.83
CA ILE A 9 -7.44 -11.93 12.43
C ILE A 9 -7.76 -13.30 11.80
N TYR A 10 -7.08 -14.38 12.23
CA TYR A 10 -7.44 -15.75 11.83
C TYR A 10 -8.78 -16.18 12.41
N LEU A 11 -9.09 -15.80 13.65
CA LEU A 11 -10.39 -16.11 14.28
C LEU A 11 -11.55 -15.41 13.56
N ILE A 12 -11.34 -14.16 13.08
CA ILE A 12 -12.37 -13.43 12.32
C ILE A 12 -12.38 -13.79 10.84
N SER A 13 -11.38 -14.50 10.32
CA SER A 13 -11.29 -14.79 8.88
C SER A 13 -12.51 -15.50 8.28
N PRO A 14 -13.25 -16.39 8.99
CA PRO A 14 -14.52 -16.92 8.48
C PRO A 14 -15.57 -15.85 8.21
N LEU A 15 -15.61 -14.79 9.04
CA LEU A 15 -16.53 -13.66 8.83
C LEU A 15 -16.20 -12.86 7.56
N LEU A 16 -14.91 -12.81 7.16
CA LEU A 16 -14.51 -12.21 5.89
C LEU A 16 -15.08 -12.98 4.69
N ILE A 17 -15.11 -14.31 4.77
CA ILE A 17 -15.71 -15.16 3.74
C ILE A 17 -17.22 -14.93 3.69
N ILE A 18 -17.89 -14.92 4.84
CA ILE A 18 -19.33 -14.64 4.95
C ILE A 18 -19.63 -13.24 4.36
N HIS A 19 -18.82 -12.24 4.70
CA HIS A 19 -18.96 -10.89 4.14
C HIS A 19 -18.86 -10.88 2.61
N ILE A 20 -17.90 -11.61 2.02
CA ILE A 20 -17.79 -11.73 0.56
C ILE A 20 -19.05 -12.38 -0.02
N LEU A 21 -19.54 -13.46 0.60
CA LEU A 21 -20.74 -14.16 0.12
C LEU A 21 -21.98 -13.26 0.16
N VAL A 22 -22.17 -12.53 1.27
CA VAL A 22 -23.29 -11.56 1.38
C VAL A 22 -23.18 -10.47 0.31
N ARG A 23 -21.99 -9.88 0.15
CA ARG A 23 -21.77 -8.88 -0.89
C ARG A 23 -21.93 -9.43 -2.31
N ALA A 24 -21.59 -10.69 -2.52
CA ALA A 24 -21.78 -11.36 -3.82
C ALA A 24 -23.25 -11.58 -4.18
N LEU A 25 -24.15 -11.66 -3.17
CA LEU A 25 -25.59 -11.69 -3.41
C LEU A 25 -26.13 -10.33 -3.92
N GLU A 26 -25.50 -9.23 -3.47
CA GLU A 26 -25.87 -7.87 -3.90
C GLU A 26 -25.20 -7.51 -5.25
N ASP A 27 -23.94 -7.87 -5.43
CA ASP A 27 -23.16 -7.61 -6.66
C ASP A 27 -22.21 -8.80 -6.92
N ALA A 28 -22.50 -9.55 -7.99
CA ALA A 28 -21.71 -10.71 -8.44
C ALA A 28 -20.22 -10.37 -8.71
N LYS A 29 -19.85 -9.09 -8.83
CA LYS A 29 -18.45 -8.68 -8.98
C LYS A 29 -17.62 -9.02 -7.72
N TYR A 30 -18.23 -9.10 -6.54
CA TYR A 30 -17.54 -9.47 -5.31
C TYR A 30 -17.12 -10.95 -5.26
N SER A 31 -17.80 -11.84 -6.00
CA SER A 31 -17.41 -13.25 -6.11
C SER A 31 -16.26 -13.49 -7.10
N ARG A 32 -15.94 -12.48 -7.93
CA ARG A 32 -14.84 -12.62 -8.89
C ARG A 32 -13.49 -12.46 -8.20
N ARG A 33 -12.51 -13.26 -8.64
CA ARG A 33 -11.10 -13.18 -8.17
C ARG A 33 -10.93 -13.29 -6.65
N VAL A 34 -11.83 -14.02 -5.94
CA VAL A 34 -11.76 -14.21 -4.50
C VAL A 34 -10.45 -14.85 -4.05
N SER A 35 -9.85 -15.72 -4.88
CA SER A 35 -8.55 -16.37 -4.60
C SER A 35 -7.43 -15.34 -4.37
N GLU A 36 -7.47 -14.19 -5.04
CA GLU A 36 -6.48 -13.11 -4.89
C GLU A 36 -6.50 -12.54 -3.47
N ARG A 37 -7.69 -12.45 -2.84
CA ARG A 37 -7.84 -12.00 -1.44
C ARG A 37 -7.19 -12.93 -0.42
N PHE A 38 -6.83 -14.13 -0.86
CA PHE A 38 -6.07 -15.10 -0.08
C PHE A 38 -4.64 -15.29 -0.60
N GLY A 39 -4.18 -14.43 -1.52
CA GLY A 39 -2.82 -14.42 -2.05
C GLY A 39 -2.56 -15.43 -3.16
N PHE A 40 -3.59 -15.91 -3.88
CA PHE A 40 -3.45 -16.79 -5.03
C PHE A 40 -3.73 -16.02 -6.32
N TYR A 41 -2.71 -15.80 -7.11
CA TYR A 41 -2.74 -15.01 -8.34
C TYR A 41 -2.46 -15.90 -9.54
N LYS A 42 -3.12 -15.62 -10.67
CA LYS A 42 -2.94 -16.37 -11.93
C LYS A 42 -1.93 -15.71 -12.85
N GLN A 43 -1.78 -14.40 -12.77
CA GLN A 43 -0.86 -13.63 -13.60
C GLN A 43 0.60 -13.97 -13.22
N SER A 44 1.49 -13.98 -14.20
CA SER A 44 2.93 -14.06 -13.99
C SER A 44 3.55 -12.66 -14.12
N LEU A 45 4.45 -12.32 -13.22
CA LEU A 45 5.27 -11.12 -13.25
C LEU A 45 6.62 -11.48 -13.85
N LYS A 46 7.12 -10.67 -14.79
CA LYS A 46 8.31 -10.98 -15.59
C LYS A 46 9.50 -10.08 -15.27
N GLY A 47 9.23 -8.91 -14.68
CA GLY A 47 10.21 -7.85 -14.44
C GLY A 47 10.29 -7.41 -12.99
N GLU A 48 11.02 -6.32 -12.77
CA GLU A 48 11.02 -5.63 -11.48
C GLU A 48 9.69 -4.94 -11.25
N VAL A 49 9.12 -5.13 -10.07
CA VAL A 49 7.76 -4.69 -9.73
C VAL A 49 7.79 -3.43 -8.87
N ILE A 50 7.10 -2.38 -9.32
CA ILE A 50 6.69 -1.24 -8.50
C ILE A 50 5.26 -1.54 -8.03
N TRP A 51 5.08 -1.74 -6.73
CA TRP A 51 3.76 -2.04 -6.18
C TRP A 51 3.10 -0.78 -5.62
N ILE A 52 1.87 -0.50 -6.09
CA ILE A 52 1.01 0.59 -5.62
C ILE A 52 -0.26 -0.02 -5.04
N HIS A 53 -0.70 0.49 -3.88
CA HIS A 53 -1.94 0.07 -3.25
C HIS A 53 -2.83 1.27 -2.97
N ALA A 54 -4.10 1.18 -3.40
CA ALA A 54 -5.17 2.11 -3.07
C ALA A 54 -6.46 1.32 -2.79
N VAL A 55 -7.09 1.54 -1.65
CA VAL A 55 -8.22 0.71 -1.18
C VAL A 55 -9.47 0.93 -2.01
N SER A 56 -9.87 2.18 -2.16
CA SER A 56 -11.17 2.58 -2.67
C SER A 56 -11.11 3.24 -4.05
N PHE A 57 -12.28 3.41 -4.67
CA PHE A 57 -12.43 4.18 -5.91
C PHE A 57 -11.81 5.58 -5.82
N GLY A 58 -12.04 6.30 -4.69
CA GLY A 58 -11.52 7.65 -4.50
C GLY A 58 -10.00 7.70 -4.43
N GLU A 59 -9.39 6.74 -3.74
CA GLU A 59 -7.92 6.63 -3.63
C GLU A 59 -7.30 6.20 -4.96
N VAL A 60 -7.90 5.24 -5.69
CA VAL A 60 -7.46 4.85 -7.04
C VAL A 60 -7.48 6.06 -7.97
N LYS A 61 -8.56 6.87 -7.94
CA LYS A 61 -8.64 8.11 -8.71
C LYS A 61 -7.53 9.09 -8.35
N ALA A 62 -7.26 9.26 -7.06
CA ALA A 62 -6.19 10.13 -6.58
C ALA A 62 -4.78 9.63 -6.97
N ALA A 63 -4.58 8.30 -6.99
CA ALA A 63 -3.31 7.68 -7.36
C ALA A 63 -3.07 7.65 -8.89
N THR A 64 -4.11 7.77 -9.71
CA THR A 64 -4.02 7.64 -11.19
C THR A 64 -2.94 8.55 -11.81
N PRO A 65 -2.81 9.84 -11.48
CA PRO A 65 -1.73 10.68 -12.00
C PRO A 65 -0.34 10.20 -11.59
N LEU A 66 -0.17 9.75 -10.35
CA LEU A 66 1.09 9.19 -9.85
C LEU A 66 1.49 7.93 -10.65
N VAL A 67 0.54 7.02 -10.87
CA VAL A 67 0.78 5.78 -11.63
C VAL A 67 1.17 6.07 -13.06
N ARG A 68 0.52 7.05 -13.72
CA ARG A 68 0.88 7.46 -15.08
C ARG A 68 2.31 7.99 -15.17
N GLU A 69 2.73 8.78 -14.21
CA GLU A 69 4.09 9.31 -14.18
C GLU A 69 5.12 8.20 -13.87
N LEU A 70 4.80 7.26 -12.97
CA LEU A 70 5.66 6.11 -12.70
C LEU A 70 5.85 5.21 -13.92
N LEU A 71 4.81 4.96 -14.70
CA LEU A 71 4.88 4.20 -15.96
C LEU A 71 5.79 4.89 -16.97
N LYS A 72 5.68 6.22 -17.09
CA LYS A 72 6.49 7.02 -18.00
C LYS A 72 7.97 7.03 -17.61
N GLU A 73 8.26 7.22 -16.32
CA GLU A 73 9.64 7.28 -15.81
C GLU A 73 10.32 5.90 -15.70
N ASN A 74 9.53 4.81 -15.69
CA ASN A 74 10.03 3.44 -15.51
C ASN A 74 9.48 2.47 -16.56
N PRO A 75 9.74 2.68 -17.86
CA PRO A 75 9.13 1.87 -18.93
C PRO A 75 9.57 0.40 -18.94
N SER A 76 10.66 0.07 -18.27
CA SER A 76 11.18 -1.31 -18.16
C SER A 76 10.65 -2.08 -16.93
N LYS A 77 9.92 -1.42 -16.03
CA LYS A 77 9.41 -2.02 -14.80
C LYS A 77 7.93 -2.32 -14.92
N GLU A 78 7.47 -3.37 -14.23
CA GLU A 78 6.06 -3.71 -14.15
C GLU A 78 5.41 -2.93 -12.99
N VAL A 79 4.28 -2.29 -13.26
CA VAL A 79 3.49 -1.63 -12.22
C VAL A 79 2.37 -2.57 -11.78
N LEU A 80 2.44 -3.00 -10.52
CA LEU A 80 1.40 -3.77 -9.86
C LEU A 80 0.50 -2.80 -9.08
N PHE A 81 -0.77 -2.67 -9.50
CA PHE A 81 -1.72 -1.80 -8.83
C PHE A 81 -2.78 -2.63 -8.13
N THR A 82 -2.78 -2.63 -6.81
CA THR A 82 -3.74 -3.38 -6.00
C THR A 82 -4.82 -2.49 -5.42
N CYS A 83 -6.03 -3.02 -5.30
CA CYS A 83 -7.14 -2.39 -4.58
C CYS A 83 -7.92 -3.43 -3.75
N THR A 84 -8.98 -3.00 -3.05
CA THR A 84 -9.85 -3.92 -2.29
C THR A 84 -11.28 -3.97 -2.79
N THR A 85 -11.72 -2.99 -3.60
CA THR A 85 -13.09 -2.87 -4.07
C THR A 85 -13.25 -3.19 -5.56
N PRO A 86 -14.38 -3.80 -5.99
CA PRO A 86 -14.65 -4.02 -7.41
C PRO A 86 -14.68 -2.74 -8.23
N THR A 87 -15.22 -1.65 -7.66
CA THR A 87 -15.27 -0.34 -8.31
C THR A 87 -13.89 0.28 -8.50
N GLY A 88 -12.99 0.13 -7.51
CA GLY A 88 -11.59 0.53 -7.62
C GLY A 88 -10.86 -0.28 -8.70
N SER A 89 -11.07 -1.62 -8.71
CA SER A 89 -10.48 -2.49 -9.73
C SER A 89 -10.97 -2.16 -11.14
N GLN A 90 -12.25 -1.85 -11.31
CA GLN A 90 -12.79 -1.43 -12.58
C GLN A 90 -12.14 -0.13 -13.07
N LEU A 91 -12.01 0.87 -12.17
CA LEU A 91 -11.36 2.14 -12.51
C LEU A 91 -9.89 1.95 -12.93
N ILE A 92 -9.15 1.05 -12.26
CA ILE A 92 -7.77 0.73 -12.65
C ILE A 92 -7.76 0.16 -14.08
N SER A 93 -8.64 -0.81 -14.37
CA SER A 93 -8.74 -1.41 -15.70
C SER A 93 -9.09 -0.40 -16.77
N ASP A 94 -10.05 0.48 -16.50
CA ASP A 94 -10.51 1.52 -17.44
C ASP A 94 -9.42 2.59 -17.70
N ALA A 95 -8.63 2.93 -16.67
CA ALA A 95 -7.61 3.99 -16.75
C ALA A 95 -6.31 3.55 -17.41
N PHE A 96 -5.95 2.25 -17.31
CA PHE A 96 -4.62 1.75 -17.65
C PHE A 96 -4.62 0.55 -18.59
N ASN A 97 -5.76 -0.14 -18.78
CA ASN A 97 -5.84 -1.40 -19.53
C ASN A 97 -4.73 -2.37 -19.09
N ASP A 98 -3.93 -2.87 -20.02
CA ASP A 98 -2.83 -3.81 -19.79
C ASP A 98 -1.50 -3.13 -19.37
N ALA A 99 -1.47 -1.79 -19.23
CA ALA A 99 -0.27 -1.07 -18.81
C ALA A 99 0.09 -1.31 -17.34
N VAL A 100 -0.86 -1.78 -16.52
CA VAL A 100 -0.63 -2.19 -15.13
C VAL A 100 -1.23 -3.56 -14.86
N ILE A 101 -0.65 -4.26 -13.91
CA ILE A 101 -1.20 -5.52 -13.41
C ILE A 101 -2.15 -5.20 -12.27
N ASN A 102 -3.46 -5.39 -12.50
CA ASN A 102 -4.53 -5.08 -11.56
C ASN A 102 -4.99 -6.35 -10.82
N VAL A 103 -4.76 -6.41 -9.51
CA VAL A 103 -5.22 -7.50 -8.64
C VAL A 103 -5.78 -6.98 -7.32
N TYR A 104 -6.53 -7.81 -6.60
CA TYR A 104 -6.93 -7.49 -5.24
C TYR A 104 -5.78 -7.71 -4.25
N LEU A 105 -5.65 -6.78 -3.28
CA LEU A 105 -4.77 -6.97 -2.13
C LEU A 105 -5.28 -8.17 -1.30
N PRO A 106 -4.40 -9.04 -0.80
CA PRO A 106 -4.83 -10.12 0.09
C PRO A 106 -5.24 -9.55 1.44
N TYR A 107 -6.14 -10.25 2.12
CA TYR A 107 -6.38 -9.99 3.54
C TYR A 107 -5.07 -10.14 4.34
N ASP A 108 -4.91 -9.35 5.40
CA ASP A 108 -3.67 -9.30 6.19
C ASP A 108 -3.44 -10.55 7.05
N LEU A 109 -3.85 -11.71 6.54
CA LEU A 109 -3.53 -13.03 7.07
C LEU A 109 -2.08 -13.35 6.72
N LYS A 110 -1.26 -13.70 7.71
CA LYS A 110 0.18 -13.97 7.53
C LYS A 110 0.49 -14.88 6.34
N GLY A 111 -0.29 -15.96 6.15
CA GLY A 111 -0.13 -16.88 5.03
C GLY A 111 -0.46 -16.25 3.67
N SER A 112 -1.53 -15.44 3.60
CA SER A 112 -1.96 -14.76 2.38
C SER A 112 -0.96 -13.68 1.96
N VAL A 113 -0.50 -12.89 2.91
CA VAL A 113 0.51 -11.85 2.70
C VAL A 113 1.84 -12.47 2.23
N LYS A 114 2.30 -13.56 2.88
CA LYS A 114 3.51 -14.26 2.45
C LYS A 114 3.42 -14.76 1.00
N ARG A 115 2.26 -15.32 0.59
CA ARG A 115 2.04 -15.75 -0.81
C ARG A 115 2.09 -14.57 -1.77
N PHE A 116 1.45 -13.45 -1.42
CA PHE A 116 1.49 -12.22 -2.21
C PHE A 116 2.93 -11.75 -2.44
N PHE A 117 3.73 -11.62 -1.38
CA PHE A 117 5.12 -11.17 -1.52
C PHE A 117 6.01 -12.16 -2.23
N ASN A 118 5.74 -13.47 -2.12
CA ASN A 118 6.49 -14.48 -2.88
C ASN A 118 6.18 -14.42 -4.38
N TRP A 119 4.95 -14.05 -4.73
CA TRP A 119 4.51 -13.88 -6.11
C TRP A 119 4.93 -12.52 -6.68
N ALA A 120 4.67 -11.42 -5.95
CA ALA A 120 4.90 -10.06 -6.43
C ALA A 120 6.37 -9.65 -6.37
N ASN A 121 7.09 -10.06 -5.32
CA ASN A 121 8.49 -9.67 -5.03
C ASN A 121 8.81 -8.21 -5.37
N PRO A 122 8.03 -7.23 -4.84
CA PRO A 122 8.15 -5.85 -5.27
C PRO A 122 9.48 -5.23 -4.83
N LYS A 123 10.04 -4.36 -5.65
CA LYS A 123 11.22 -3.56 -5.32
C LYS A 123 10.89 -2.37 -4.42
N ILE A 124 9.67 -1.87 -4.51
CA ILE A 124 9.13 -0.79 -3.67
C ILE A 124 7.62 -0.99 -3.49
N ALA A 125 7.12 -0.61 -2.33
CA ALA A 125 5.69 -0.55 -2.02
C ALA A 125 5.26 0.90 -1.78
N ILE A 126 4.26 1.38 -2.50
CA ILE A 126 3.66 2.71 -2.34
C ILE A 126 2.20 2.51 -1.94
N ILE A 127 1.86 2.87 -0.71
CA ILE A 127 0.50 2.74 -0.17
C ILE A 127 -0.11 4.13 -0.09
N ILE A 128 -1.29 4.27 -0.69
CA ILE A 128 -2.02 5.55 -0.73
C ILE A 128 -2.82 5.73 0.56
N GLU A 129 -2.77 6.94 1.09
CA GLU A 129 -3.41 7.35 2.35
C GLU A 129 -2.89 6.54 3.57
N THR A 130 -3.78 6.07 4.46
CA THR A 130 -3.36 5.47 5.73
C THR A 130 -3.90 4.04 5.87
N GLU A 131 -3.29 3.15 5.12
CA GLU A 131 -3.58 1.73 5.16
C GLU A 131 -2.45 0.98 5.88
N ILE A 132 -2.56 0.93 7.21
CA ILE A 132 -1.53 0.32 8.07
C ILE A 132 -1.90 -1.14 8.36
N TRP A 133 -1.31 -2.06 7.62
CA TRP A 133 -1.52 -3.49 7.70
C TRP A 133 -0.31 -4.19 8.34
N PRO A 134 -0.41 -4.69 9.59
CA PRO A 134 0.74 -5.18 10.35
C PRO A 134 1.55 -6.28 9.68
N ASN A 135 0.90 -7.25 9.01
CA ASN A 135 1.64 -8.33 8.34
C ASN A 135 2.28 -7.88 7.02
N ILE A 136 1.61 -7.00 6.26
CA ILE A 136 2.17 -6.39 5.04
C ILE A 136 3.42 -5.59 5.38
N PHE A 137 3.35 -4.72 6.39
CA PHE A 137 4.48 -3.90 6.81
C PHE A 137 5.64 -4.77 7.33
N GLN A 138 5.32 -5.84 8.06
CA GLN A 138 6.33 -6.79 8.53
C GLN A 138 7.05 -7.47 7.36
N GLU A 139 6.32 -7.95 6.34
CA GLU A 139 6.94 -8.59 5.19
C GLU A 139 7.82 -7.60 4.41
N CYS A 140 7.39 -6.33 4.26
CA CYS A 140 8.26 -5.28 3.70
C CYS A 140 9.55 -5.14 4.49
N GLY A 141 9.47 -5.01 5.83
CA GLY A 141 10.64 -4.88 6.68
C GLY A 141 11.57 -6.09 6.63
N GLN A 142 11.02 -7.31 6.72
CA GLN A 142 11.80 -8.55 6.69
C GLN A 142 12.51 -8.77 5.35
N ARG A 143 11.87 -8.36 4.24
CA ARG A 143 12.43 -8.47 2.89
C ARG A 143 13.24 -7.25 2.48
N LYS A 144 13.36 -6.24 3.37
CA LYS A 144 14.01 -4.96 3.10
C LYS A 144 13.41 -4.23 1.90
N ILE A 145 12.11 -4.38 1.67
CA ILE A 145 11.38 -3.67 0.63
C ILE A 145 11.02 -2.29 1.17
N PRO A 146 11.46 -1.20 0.52
CA PRO A 146 11.07 0.15 0.90
C PRO A 146 9.56 0.31 0.84
N LEU A 147 8.98 0.88 1.90
CA LEU A 147 7.55 1.17 1.96
C LEU A 147 7.33 2.66 2.14
N VAL A 148 6.55 3.24 1.25
CA VAL A 148 6.17 4.64 1.26
C VAL A 148 4.67 4.76 1.51
N LEU A 149 4.28 5.48 2.55
CA LEU A 149 2.91 5.97 2.70
C LEU A 149 2.80 7.30 1.96
N ALA A 150 1.99 7.34 0.91
CA ALA A 150 1.82 8.50 0.06
C ALA A 150 0.50 9.21 0.36
N SER A 151 0.51 10.53 0.51
CA SER A 151 -0.69 11.30 0.90
C SER A 151 -1.28 10.83 2.24
N ALA A 152 -0.40 10.50 3.18
CA ALA A 152 -0.79 9.92 4.47
C ALA A 152 -1.54 10.94 5.35
N CYS A 153 -2.68 10.50 5.91
CA CYS A 153 -3.49 11.31 6.83
C CYS A 153 -4.12 10.41 7.90
N ILE A 154 -4.21 10.90 9.12
CA ILE A 154 -4.82 10.16 10.23
C ILE A 154 -5.97 10.96 10.79
N SER A 155 -7.20 10.39 10.69
CA SER A 155 -8.37 10.99 11.35
C SER A 155 -8.23 10.90 12.88
N ASP A 156 -8.82 11.83 13.61
CA ASP A 156 -8.76 11.84 15.09
C ASP A 156 -9.35 10.56 15.68
N ARG A 157 -10.39 10.01 15.05
CA ARG A 157 -10.97 8.71 15.43
C ARG A 157 -9.98 7.56 15.26
N SER A 158 -9.27 7.52 14.14
CA SER A 158 -8.25 6.49 13.86
C SER A 158 -7.05 6.64 14.78
N GLN A 159 -6.65 7.88 15.09
CA GLN A 159 -5.54 8.14 16.02
C GLN A 159 -5.83 7.56 17.41
N SER A 160 -7.07 7.70 17.91
CA SER A 160 -7.45 7.12 19.21
C SER A 160 -7.32 5.59 19.20
N LEU A 161 -7.76 4.91 18.13
CA LEU A 161 -7.60 3.46 17.97
C LEU A 161 -6.12 3.07 17.90
N TYR A 162 -5.32 3.81 17.13
CA TYR A 162 -3.88 3.55 17.00
C TYR A 162 -3.14 3.75 18.33
N LYS A 163 -3.56 4.70 19.18
CA LYS A 163 -3.02 4.87 20.54
C LYS A 163 -3.33 3.68 21.45
N ILE A 164 -4.52 3.09 21.36
CA ILE A 164 -4.89 1.87 22.11
C ILE A 164 -4.00 0.69 21.66
N LEU A 165 -3.73 0.57 20.37
CA LEU A 165 -2.89 -0.47 19.79
C LEU A 165 -1.44 -0.01 19.58
N PHE A 166 -0.99 1.00 20.34
CA PHE A 166 0.26 1.73 20.12
C PHE A 166 1.46 0.82 19.90
N ASN A 167 1.66 -0.18 20.74
CA ASN A 167 2.82 -1.07 20.61
C ASN A 167 2.81 -1.86 19.29
N LEU A 168 1.63 -2.28 18.82
CA LEU A 168 1.51 -2.96 17.52
C LEU A 168 1.84 -2.00 16.38
N PHE A 169 1.31 -0.77 16.43
CA PHE A 169 1.52 0.23 15.38
C PHE A 169 2.95 0.78 15.41
N LYS A 170 3.52 1.03 16.58
CA LYS A 170 4.91 1.44 16.73
C LYS A 170 5.85 0.40 16.11
N ASP A 171 5.69 -0.88 16.46
CA ASP A 171 6.49 -1.96 15.87
C ASP A 171 6.31 -2.05 14.35
N THR A 172 5.11 -1.74 13.86
CA THR A 172 4.77 -1.78 12.44
C THR A 172 5.42 -0.61 11.69
N ILE A 173 5.26 0.61 12.21
CA ILE A 173 5.75 1.85 11.61
C ILE A 173 7.28 1.97 11.70
N SER A 174 7.90 1.43 12.76
CA SER A 174 9.35 1.46 12.95
C SER A 174 10.14 0.60 11.95
N GLN A 175 9.48 -0.20 11.11
CA GLN A 175 10.13 -1.05 10.08
C GLN A 175 10.83 -0.27 8.95
N GLY A 176 11.02 1.04 9.12
CA GLY A 176 11.77 1.86 8.17
C GLY A 176 10.92 2.42 7.03
N ILE A 177 9.63 2.62 7.29
CA ILE A 177 8.74 3.26 6.32
C ILE A 177 9.09 4.74 6.10
N VAL A 178 8.75 5.23 4.93
CA VAL A 178 8.76 6.65 4.59
C VAL A 178 7.33 7.18 4.60
N VAL A 179 7.09 8.30 5.26
CA VAL A 179 5.77 8.92 5.38
C VAL A 179 5.74 10.24 4.62
N GLY A 180 4.95 10.29 3.54
CA GLY A 180 4.56 11.51 2.85
C GLY A 180 3.20 11.98 3.35
N ALA A 181 3.17 12.79 4.39
CA ALA A 181 1.96 13.27 5.04
C ALA A 181 1.25 14.37 4.23
N GLN A 182 -0.08 14.46 4.33
CA GLN A 182 -0.83 15.53 3.66
C GLN A 182 -0.55 16.89 4.28
N THR A 183 -0.48 16.96 5.61
CA THR A 183 -0.28 18.19 6.37
C THR A 183 0.78 18.01 7.47
N GLN A 184 1.26 19.12 8.03
CA GLN A 184 2.15 19.09 9.19
C GLN A 184 1.47 18.44 10.42
N ALA A 185 0.17 18.63 10.58
CA ALA A 185 -0.60 18.00 11.65
C ALA A 185 -0.60 16.47 11.49
N ASP A 186 -0.78 15.96 10.27
CA ASP A 186 -0.70 14.53 9.99
C ASP A 186 0.71 13.98 10.23
N ALA A 187 1.75 14.69 9.77
CA ALA A 187 3.14 14.31 10.03
C ALA A 187 3.41 14.16 11.54
N ASN A 188 2.93 15.11 12.35
CA ASN A 188 3.08 15.06 13.81
C ASN A 188 2.39 13.81 14.41
N LYS A 189 1.18 13.47 13.93
CA LYS A 189 0.45 12.26 14.38
C LYS A 189 1.25 10.98 14.07
N PHE A 190 1.88 10.88 12.89
CA PHE A 190 2.76 9.75 12.57
C PHE A 190 4.00 9.69 13.45
N LEU A 191 4.62 10.83 13.76
CA LEU A 191 5.75 10.89 14.70
C LEU A 191 5.34 10.42 16.11
N GLU A 192 4.16 10.82 16.61
CA GLU A 192 3.60 10.31 17.88
C GLU A 192 3.40 8.78 17.85
N LEU A 193 3.07 8.20 16.70
CA LEU A 193 2.90 6.76 16.53
C LEU A 193 4.22 6.01 16.32
N GLY A 194 5.36 6.71 16.31
CA GLY A 194 6.69 6.11 16.24
C GLY A 194 7.34 6.12 14.85
N ALA A 195 6.82 6.91 13.90
CA ALA A 195 7.50 7.14 12.64
C ALA A 195 8.83 7.90 12.87
N HIS A 196 9.82 7.64 12.02
CA HIS A 196 11.13 8.27 12.15
C HIS A 196 11.10 9.68 11.58
N LYS A 197 11.67 10.67 12.32
CA LYS A 197 11.64 12.09 11.93
C LYS A 197 12.29 12.32 10.55
N ASP A 198 13.44 11.68 10.29
CA ASP A 198 14.17 11.84 9.04
C ASP A 198 13.50 11.14 7.84
N ARG A 199 12.41 10.40 8.08
CA ARG A 199 11.62 9.69 7.07
C ARG A 199 10.17 10.13 7.02
N THR A 200 9.82 11.25 7.69
CA THR A 200 8.48 11.81 7.70
C THR A 200 8.52 13.22 7.11
N PHE A 201 7.79 13.40 6.01
CA PHE A 201 7.79 14.63 5.21
C PHE A 201 6.37 15.08 4.94
N VAL A 202 6.16 16.39 4.71
CA VAL A 202 4.90 16.91 4.21
C VAL A 202 4.98 16.97 2.69
N THR A 203 4.18 16.13 2.02
CA THR A 203 4.14 16.03 0.55
C THR A 203 2.83 16.54 -0.05
N GLY A 204 1.89 16.97 0.79
CA GLY A 204 0.58 17.41 0.32
C GLY A 204 -0.39 16.26 -0.01
N ASN A 205 -1.52 16.63 -0.57
CA ASN A 205 -2.59 15.69 -0.92
C ASN A 205 -2.56 15.38 -2.42
N LEU A 206 -2.39 14.12 -2.77
CA LEU A 206 -2.35 13.62 -4.14
C LEU A 206 -3.59 13.98 -4.99
N LYS A 207 -4.72 14.25 -4.35
CA LYS A 207 -5.95 14.67 -5.04
C LYS A 207 -5.80 16.01 -5.74
N PHE A 208 -4.86 16.86 -5.27
CA PHE A 208 -4.66 18.21 -5.78
C PHE A 208 -3.32 18.36 -6.55
N ASP A 209 -2.24 17.79 -6.02
CA ASP A 209 -0.92 17.90 -6.64
C ASP A 209 -0.04 16.70 -6.29
N ILE A 210 0.45 16.03 -7.33
CA ILE A 210 1.40 14.91 -7.20
C ILE A 210 2.86 15.37 -7.19
N SER A 211 3.12 16.62 -7.61
CA SER A 211 4.49 17.12 -7.84
C SER A 211 5.38 17.05 -6.59
N PRO A 212 4.90 17.39 -5.36
CA PRO A 212 5.73 17.26 -4.17
C PRO A 212 6.13 15.81 -3.88
N LEU A 213 5.20 14.87 -4.04
CA LEU A 213 5.48 13.45 -3.84
C LEU A 213 6.44 12.92 -4.92
N MET A 214 6.23 13.27 -6.19
CA MET A 214 7.13 12.87 -7.27
C MET A 214 8.55 13.46 -7.05
N ARG A 215 8.66 14.73 -6.68
CA ARG A 215 9.96 15.31 -6.31
C ARG A 215 10.60 14.58 -5.14
N PHE A 216 9.83 14.16 -4.17
CA PHE A 216 10.31 13.38 -3.04
C PHE A 216 10.78 11.99 -3.48
N LEU A 217 9.99 11.25 -4.25
CA LEU A 217 10.37 9.93 -4.79
C LEU A 217 11.59 9.98 -5.72
N ILE A 218 11.76 11.11 -6.46
CA ILE A 218 12.88 11.33 -7.38
C ILE A 218 14.11 11.92 -6.66
N LYS A 219 13.94 12.79 -5.65
CA LYS A 219 14.97 13.62 -5.05
C LYS A 219 15.65 13.07 -3.80
N GLN A 220 15.32 11.91 -3.30
CA GLN A 220 16.10 11.32 -2.22
C GLN A 220 17.48 10.91 -2.73
N LYS A 221 18.30 11.97 -2.98
CA LYS A 221 19.74 11.89 -3.20
C LYS A 221 20.49 12.02 -1.88
N PRO A 222 21.45 11.17 -1.59
CA PRO A 222 22.69 11.65 -0.99
C PRO A 222 23.39 12.50 -2.04
N LEU A 223 23.96 13.62 -1.63
CA LEU A 223 24.76 14.52 -2.44
C LEU A 223 25.66 13.74 -3.43
N GLY A 224 25.35 13.76 -4.71
CA GLY A 224 26.26 13.29 -5.76
C GLY A 224 25.71 12.41 -6.88
N THR A 225 24.56 11.76 -6.76
CA THR A 225 24.03 10.90 -7.83
C THR A 225 22.53 11.11 -8.09
N LYS A 226 22.15 11.16 -9.37
CA LYS A 226 20.74 11.21 -9.80
C LYS A 226 20.18 9.78 -9.70
N THR A 227 19.42 9.48 -8.64
CA THR A 227 18.79 8.17 -8.56
C THR A 227 17.43 8.30 -7.89
N LEU A 228 16.39 7.80 -8.53
CA LEU A 228 15.09 7.56 -7.91
C LEU A 228 15.30 6.71 -6.65
N ILE A 229 14.49 6.90 -5.59
CA ILE A 229 14.41 5.92 -4.48
C ILE A 229 14.29 4.50 -5.06
N ILE A 230 13.60 4.35 -6.19
CA ILE A 230 13.41 3.12 -6.94
C ILE A 230 14.75 2.51 -7.43
N ASP A 231 15.78 3.33 -7.70
CA ASP A 231 17.08 2.86 -8.19
C ASP A 231 18.10 2.57 -7.08
N GLN A 232 17.87 3.05 -5.85
CA GLN A 232 18.76 2.80 -4.71
C GLN A 232 18.63 1.39 -4.11
N PHE A 233 17.60 0.64 -4.53
CA PHE A 233 17.28 -0.68 -3.99
C PHE A 233 17.29 -1.78 -5.07
N GLY A 234 17.92 -1.50 -6.19
CA GLY A 234 18.24 -2.48 -7.24
C GLY A 234 19.42 -3.36 -6.93
#